data_e63ee652834263a02357cb346124924a
#
_entry.id   e63ee652834263a02357cb346124924a
#
_cell.length_a   1.000
_cell.length_b   1.000
_cell.length_c   1.000
_cell.angle_alpha   90.00
_cell.angle_beta   90.00
_cell.angle_gamma   90.00
#
_symmetry.space_group_name_H-M   'P 1'
#
loop_
_entity.id
_entity.type
_entity.pdbx_description
1 polymer ?
#
loop_
_entity_poly.entity_id
_entity_poly.type
_entity_poly.pdbx_seq_one_letter_code
_entity_poly.pdbx_strand_id
1 'polypeptide(L)'
;MAVSSGMAKSLGLFVVNTFGVTEFWMPALIGGLAFPLLILMGWSLNKLPQPTDEDRALRSERVTLNGEQRRQLFKSYMPLLIMLFFANLFITILRDIKEDFLVNIIDVSTISSWLFAQVDGMVTLIILGIFAMMSLINSNYRVLQVLLAMVIGGAGTISYLAFNYDALQLPTLYWLFLQSLSLYIVYLSFQTLFFERFIACFKIKGNVGFFIATIDFIGYTGTVCVLLFKEFCSPDINWMEFYNQFSGWVGIVCSIAFIGSAIYLMQRYKLERQLRKEEKNKKIIVSPMALTNLKETCLLYTSDA
;
A
#
# COMPACT_ATOMS: atom_id res chain seq x y z
N MET A 1 10.49 -0.13 -5.32
CA MET A 1 10.02 -1.44 -5.83
C MET A 1 9.72 -1.38 -7.33
N ALA A 2 8.75 -0.59 -7.82
CA ALA A 2 8.40 -0.58 -9.25
C ALA A 2 9.59 -0.28 -10.19
N VAL A 3 10.33 0.80 -9.98
CA VAL A 3 11.52 1.14 -10.81
C VAL A 3 12.59 0.06 -10.76
N SER A 4 12.86 -0.50 -9.59
CA SER A 4 13.93 -1.50 -9.44
C SER A 4 13.63 -2.79 -10.18
N SER A 5 12.38 -3.22 -10.24
CA SER A 5 11.95 -4.40 -10.98
C SER A 5 12.14 -4.22 -12.49
N GLY A 6 11.61 -3.14 -13.06
CA GLY A 6 11.76 -2.85 -14.50
C GLY A 6 13.21 -2.64 -14.92
N MET A 7 14.01 -1.96 -14.08
CA MET A 7 15.44 -1.79 -14.35
C MET A 7 16.19 -3.13 -14.30
N ALA A 8 15.91 -3.99 -13.32
CA ALA A 8 16.57 -5.29 -13.23
C ALA A 8 16.26 -6.17 -14.44
N LYS A 9 14.99 -6.22 -14.89
CA LYS A 9 14.57 -6.96 -16.09
C LYS A 9 15.24 -6.41 -17.35
N SER A 10 15.24 -5.08 -17.53
CA SER A 10 15.86 -4.45 -18.68
C SER A 10 17.36 -4.66 -18.73
N LEU A 11 18.05 -4.54 -17.60
CA LEU A 11 19.48 -4.84 -17.49
C LEU A 11 19.76 -6.32 -17.77
N GLY A 12 18.90 -7.23 -17.25
CA GLY A 12 19.02 -8.65 -17.53
C GLY A 12 18.95 -8.97 -19.01
N LEU A 13 17.92 -8.48 -19.69
CA LEU A 13 17.75 -8.65 -21.13
C LEU A 13 18.91 -8.01 -21.93
N PHE A 14 19.35 -6.83 -21.53
CA PHE A 14 20.48 -6.16 -22.16
C PHE A 14 21.77 -6.99 -22.05
N VAL A 15 22.05 -7.53 -20.85
CA VAL A 15 23.25 -8.36 -20.59
C VAL A 15 23.20 -9.65 -21.41
N VAL A 16 22.06 -10.32 -21.44
CA VAL A 16 21.88 -11.56 -22.23
C VAL A 16 22.03 -11.27 -23.72
N ASN A 17 21.35 -10.26 -24.25
CA ASN A 17 21.31 -9.96 -25.67
C ASN A 17 22.61 -9.34 -26.20
N THR A 18 23.32 -8.52 -25.41
CA THR A 18 24.50 -7.77 -25.85
C THR A 18 25.80 -8.54 -25.59
N PHE A 19 25.89 -9.18 -24.41
CA PHE A 19 27.13 -9.87 -24.01
C PHE A 19 27.04 -11.39 -24.17
N GLY A 20 25.90 -11.94 -24.61
CA GLY A 20 25.72 -13.38 -24.80
C GLY A 20 25.84 -14.19 -23.50
N VAL A 21 25.64 -13.55 -22.36
CA VAL A 21 25.68 -14.24 -21.04
C VAL A 21 24.50 -15.18 -20.94
N THR A 22 24.72 -16.41 -20.51
CA THR A 22 23.64 -17.38 -20.29
C THR A 22 22.72 -16.92 -19.17
N GLU A 23 21.43 -17.23 -19.26
CA GLU A 23 20.41 -16.90 -18.26
C GLU A 23 20.81 -17.36 -16.85
N PHE A 24 21.55 -18.48 -16.74
CA PHE A 24 22.04 -19.00 -15.47
C PHE A 24 23.01 -18.06 -14.76
N TRP A 25 23.94 -17.41 -15.48
CA TRP A 25 24.94 -16.51 -14.90
C TRP A 25 24.49 -15.05 -14.79
N MET A 26 23.41 -14.68 -15.47
CA MET A 26 22.89 -13.31 -15.49
C MET A 26 22.58 -12.75 -14.08
N PRO A 27 21.89 -13.48 -13.16
CA PRO A 27 21.62 -12.95 -11.82
C PRO A 27 22.90 -12.73 -11.00
N ALA A 28 23.89 -13.64 -11.12
CA ALA A 28 25.16 -13.51 -10.41
C ALA A 28 25.95 -12.29 -10.90
N LEU A 29 25.95 -12.00 -12.20
CA LEU A 29 26.62 -10.84 -12.77
C LEU A 29 25.99 -9.53 -12.32
N ILE A 30 24.66 -9.41 -12.43
CA ILE A 30 23.94 -8.20 -12.01
C ILE A 30 24.06 -8.00 -10.49
N GLY A 31 23.89 -9.05 -9.70
CA GLY A 31 24.08 -8.99 -8.25
C GLY A 31 25.51 -8.58 -7.85
N GLY A 32 26.51 -9.14 -8.55
CA GLY A 32 27.92 -8.78 -8.35
C GLY A 32 28.23 -7.31 -8.66
N LEU A 33 27.62 -6.75 -9.70
CA LEU A 33 27.73 -5.30 -10.02
C LEU A 33 27.00 -4.41 -9.02
N ALA A 34 25.87 -4.85 -8.48
CA ALA A 34 25.12 -4.09 -7.48
C ALA A 34 25.77 -4.12 -6.07
N PHE A 35 26.51 -5.17 -5.75
CA PHE A 35 27.09 -5.38 -4.42
C PHE A 35 28.05 -4.26 -3.96
N PRO A 36 29.01 -3.76 -4.76
CA PRO A 36 29.86 -2.63 -4.37
C PRO A 36 29.05 -1.36 -4.09
N LEU A 37 27.99 -1.12 -4.86
CA LEU A 37 27.10 0.03 -4.66
C LEU A 37 26.34 -0.06 -3.34
N LEU A 38 25.87 -1.25 -2.97
CA LEU A 38 25.23 -1.51 -1.67
C LEU A 38 26.19 -1.24 -0.50
N ILE A 39 27.46 -1.69 -0.60
CA ILE A 39 28.48 -1.42 0.42
C ILE A 39 28.72 0.09 0.54
N LEU A 40 28.87 0.79 -0.58
CA LEU A 40 29.10 2.23 -0.61
C LEU A 40 27.94 3.01 0.01
N MET A 41 26.69 2.62 -0.30
CA MET A 41 25.50 3.22 0.30
C MET A 41 25.39 2.91 1.80
N GLY A 42 25.68 1.66 2.22
CA GLY A 42 25.70 1.29 3.63
C GLY A 42 26.77 2.07 4.41
N TRP A 43 27.95 2.27 3.82
CA TRP A 43 29.00 3.09 4.42
C TRP A 43 28.62 4.57 4.51
N SER A 44 27.94 5.12 3.49
CA SER A 44 27.46 6.52 3.51
C SER A 44 26.40 6.77 4.59
N LEU A 45 25.55 5.77 4.89
CA LEU A 45 24.56 5.85 5.97
C LEU A 45 25.22 6.02 7.34
N ASN A 46 26.38 5.39 7.57
CA ASN A 46 27.13 5.53 8.82
C ASN A 46 27.72 6.94 9.01
N LYS A 47 27.79 7.75 7.93
CA LYS A 47 28.27 9.13 7.98
C LYS A 47 27.17 10.16 8.24
N LEU A 48 25.92 9.74 8.26
CA LEU A 48 24.82 10.64 8.58
C LEU A 48 24.95 11.14 10.02
N PRO A 49 24.77 12.46 10.26
CA PRO A 49 24.77 13.01 11.60
C PRO A 49 23.66 12.37 12.44
N GLN A 50 23.93 12.18 13.72
CA GLN A 50 22.90 11.67 14.63
C GLN A 50 21.75 12.64 14.73
N PRO A 51 20.50 12.17 14.88
CA PRO A 51 19.35 13.03 15.04
C PRO A 51 19.50 13.94 16.25
N THR A 52 19.21 15.22 16.07
CA THR A 52 19.24 16.21 17.15
C THR A 52 18.18 15.91 18.22
N ASP A 53 18.29 16.51 19.39
CA ASP A 53 17.29 16.34 20.45
C ASP A 53 15.91 16.88 20.03
N GLU A 54 15.88 17.92 19.19
CA GLU A 54 14.65 18.43 18.56
C GLU A 54 14.03 17.39 17.62
N ASP A 55 14.83 16.72 16.79
CA ASP A 55 14.34 15.64 15.90
C ASP A 55 13.81 14.45 16.70
N ARG A 56 14.43 14.17 17.86
CA ARG A 56 13.96 13.10 18.77
C ARG A 56 12.63 13.48 19.45
N ALA A 57 12.48 14.74 19.84
CA ALA A 57 11.24 15.25 20.45
C ALA A 57 10.06 15.31 19.47
N LEU A 58 10.35 15.57 18.18
CA LEU A 58 9.34 15.57 17.11
C LEU A 58 8.95 14.16 16.66
N ARG A 59 9.78 13.14 16.92
CA ARG A 59 9.40 11.75 16.63
C ARG A 59 8.34 11.30 17.62
N SER A 60 7.16 10.98 17.11
CA SER A 60 6.15 10.28 17.90
C SER A 60 6.77 8.98 18.47
N GLU A 61 6.67 8.79 19.79
CA GLU A 61 7.08 7.53 20.42
C GLU A 61 6.40 6.37 19.69
N ARG A 62 7.21 5.44 19.22
CA ARG A 62 6.69 4.19 18.64
C ARG A 62 6.14 3.35 19.77
N VAL A 63 4.85 3.51 20.04
CA VAL A 63 4.17 2.71 21.08
C VAL A 63 4.12 1.27 20.59
N THR A 64 4.83 0.38 21.29
CA THR A 64 4.71 -1.05 21.08
C THR A 64 3.39 -1.52 21.66
N LEU A 65 2.49 -2.01 20.82
CA LEU A 65 1.21 -2.57 21.27
C LEU A 65 1.44 -3.90 21.97
N ASN A 66 0.91 -4.05 23.18
CA ASN A 66 0.81 -5.34 23.87
C ASN A 66 -0.17 -6.26 23.12
N GLY A 67 -0.05 -7.59 23.31
CA GLY A 67 -0.89 -8.58 22.63
C GLY A 67 -2.40 -8.33 22.79
N GLU A 68 -2.80 -7.87 23.98
CA GLU A 68 -4.20 -7.55 24.27
C GLU A 68 -4.70 -6.30 23.52
N GLN A 69 -3.89 -5.27 23.45
CA GLN A 69 -4.17 -4.04 22.67
C GLN A 69 -4.28 -4.34 21.19
N ARG A 70 -3.41 -5.22 20.66
CA ARG A 70 -3.51 -5.69 19.26
C ARG A 70 -4.83 -6.41 19.02
N ARG A 71 -5.21 -7.31 19.90
CA ARG A 71 -6.47 -8.06 19.81
C ARG A 71 -7.69 -7.13 19.84
N GLN A 72 -7.69 -6.14 20.71
CA GLN A 72 -8.78 -5.14 20.79
C GLN A 72 -8.86 -4.30 19.53
N LEU A 73 -7.72 -3.87 18.98
CA LEU A 73 -7.63 -3.11 17.74
C LEU A 73 -8.20 -3.93 16.57
N PHE A 74 -7.78 -5.19 16.44
CA PHE A 74 -8.32 -6.08 15.40
C PHE A 74 -9.83 -6.28 15.56
N LYS A 75 -10.33 -6.52 16.77
CA LYS A 75 -11.77 -6.66 17.01
C LYS A 75 -12.56 -5.41 16.66
N SER A 76 -12.03 -4.22 16.97
CA SER A 76 -12.71 -2.93 16.72
C SER A 76 -12.86 -2.60 15.24
N TYR A 77 -11.92 -3.03 14.41
CA TYR A 77 -11.89 -2.75 12.97
C TYR A 77 -11.93 -4.03 12.12
N MET A 78 -12.33 -5.16 12.71
CA MET A 78 -12.30 -6.49 12.08
C MET A 78 -12.93 -6.54 10.68
N PRO A 79 -14.13 -6.01 10.43
CA PRO A 79 -14.74 -6.07 9.10
C PRO A 79 -13.89 -5.34 8.05
N LEU A 80 -13.36 -4.17 8.40
CA LEU A 80 -12.48 -3.40 7.52
C LEU A 80 -11.19 -4.14 7.24
N LEU A 81 -10.51 -4.62 8.28
CA LEU A 81 -9.21 -5.28 8.15
C LEU A 81 -9.31 -6.58 7.35
N ILE A 82 -10.39 -7.35 7.51
CA ILE A 82 -10.62 -8.55 6.71
C ILE A 82 -10.75 -8.20 5.23
N MET A 83 -11.59 -7.20 4.88
CA MET A 83 -11.78 -6.78 3.49
C MET A 83 -10.47 -6.26 2.88
N LEU A 84 -9.71 -5.46 3.63
CA LEU A 84 -8.45 -4.90 3.16
C LEU A 84 -7.35 -5.95 3.01
N PHE A 85 -7.22 -6.86 3.96
CA PHE A 85 -6.22 -7.93 3.91
C PHE A 85 -6.51 -8.91 2.78
N PHE A 86 -7.79 -9.24 2.58
CA PHE A 86 -8.23 -10.08 1.48
C PHE A 86 -7.94 -9.43 0.12
N ALA A 87 -8.30 -8.15 -0.05
CA ALA A 87 -7.99 -7.42 -1.27
C ALA A 87 -6.48 -7.32 -1.51
N ASN A 88 -5.69 -7.01 -0.46
CA ASN A 88 -4.25 -6.92 -0.58
C ASN A 88 -3.59 -8.26 -0.94
N LEU A 89 -4.10 -9.39 -0.42
CA LEU A 89 -3.64 -10.73 -0.78
C LEU A 89 -3.67 -10.91 -2.30
N PHE A 90 -4.83 -10.67 -2.93
CA PHE A 90 -4.99 -10.85 -4.37
C PHE A 90 -4.19 -9.84 -5.20
N ILE A 91 -4.12 -8.59 -4.76
CA ILE A 91 -3.31 -7.56 -5.45
C ILE A 91 -1.82 -7.89 -5.37
N THR A 92 -1.35 -8.40 -4.23
CA THR A 92 0.06 -8.83 -4.08
C THR A 92 0.36 -10.01 -4.98
N ILE A 93 -0.49 -11.03 -4.99
CA ILE A 93 -0.34 -12.19 -5.90
C ILE A 93 -0.33 -11.73 -7.36
N LEU A 94 -1.27 -10.86 -7.76
CA LEU A 94 -1.34 -10.35 -9.13
C LEU A 94 -0.08 -9.56 -9.51
N ARG A 95 0.43 -8.75 -8.59
CA ARG A 95 1.69 -8.02 -8.79
C ARG A 95 2.85 -9.00 -9.00
N ASP A 96 2.99 -9.99 -8.15
CA ASP A 96 4.10 -10.93 -8.20
C ASP A 96 4.03 -11.80 -9.45
N ILE A 97 2.83 -12.27 -9.84
CA ILE A 97 2.63 -12.96 -11.14
C ILE A 97 3.07 -12.06 -12.30
N LYS A 98 2.64 -10.79 -12.30
CA LYS A 98 3.07 -9.85 -13.34
C LYS A 98 4.58 -9.67 -13.32
N GLU A 99 5.20 -9.50 -12.15
CA GLU A 99 6.62 -9.23 -12.06
C GLU A 99 7.48 -10.45 -12.42
N ASP A 100 7.10 -11.64 -11.98
CA ASP A 100 7.91 -12.86 -12.15
C ASP A 100 7.70 -13.51 -13.53
N PHE A 101 6.50 -13.39 -14.10
CA PHE A 101 6.15 -14.05 -15.35
C PHE A 101 5.93 -13.11 -16.54
N LEU A 102 6.27 -11.83 -16.39
CA LEU A 102 6.07 -10.82 -17.45
C LEU A 102 6.75 -11.22 -18.78
N VAL A 103 7.93 -11.81 -18.71
CA VAL A 103 8.69 -12.30 -19.87
C VAL A 103 7.97 -13.47 -20.58
N ASN A 104 7.16 -14.25 -19.85
CA ASN A 104 6.35 -15.33 -20.40
C ASN A 104 4.96 -14.86 -20.87
N ILE A 105 4.49 -13.73 -20.32
CA ILE A 105 3.21 -13.12 -20.70
C ILE A 105 3.35 -12.37 -22.02
N ILE A 106 4.49 -11.73 -22.26
CA ILE A 106 4.74 -10.88 -23.42
C ILE A 106 5.87 -11.49 -24.25
N ASP A 107 5.70 -11.54 -25.57
CA ASP A 107 6.76 -11.98 -26.49
C ASP A 107 7.90 -10.96 -26.51
N VAL A 108 8.97 -11.27 -25.78
CA VAL A 108 10.15 -10.41 -25.65
C VAL A 108 11.01 -10.33 -26.91
N SER A 109 10.81 -11.24 -27.87
CA SER A 109 11.60 -11.26 -29.11
C SER A 109 11.36 -10.02 -30.00
N THR A 110 10.18 -9.44 -29.87
CA THR A 110 9.72 -8.28 -30.66
C THR A 110 9.88 -6.94 -29.95
N ILE A 111 10.41 -6.92 -28.72
CA ILE A 111 10.37 -5.76 -27.83
C ILE A 111 11.78 -5.27 -27.49
N SER A 112 11.94 -3.95 -27.35
CA SER A 112 13.19 -3.34 -26.86
C SER A 112 13.51 -3.78 -25.44
N SER A 113 14.78 -4.16 -25.18
CA SER A 113 15.24 -4.55 -23.83
C SER A 113 14.96 -3.50 -22.75
N TRP A 114 14.81 -2.22 -23.12
CA TRP A 114 14.54 -1.12 -22.20
C TRP A 114 13.06 -0.83 -21.96
N LEU A 115 12.16 -1.55 -22.62
CA LEU A 115 10.72 -1.31 -22.52
C LEU A 115 10.21 -1.41 -21.08
N PHE A 116 10.65 -2.40 -20.32
CA PHE A 116 10.21 -2.60 -18.94
C PHE A 116 10.66 -1.45 -18.03
N ALA A 117 11.92 -1.00 -18.20
CA ALA A 117 12.43 0.14 -17.44
C ALA A 117 11.69 1.44 -17.78
N GLN A 118 11.33 1.64 -19.05
CA GLN A 118 10.58 2.82 -19.50
C GLN A 118 9.17 2.81 -18.90
N VAL A 119 8.44 1.71 -18.99
CA VAL A 119 7.08 1.58 -18.45
C VAL A 119 7.08 1.79 -16.95
N ASP A 120 7.92 1.06 -16.21
CA ASP A 120 7.96 1.14 -14.75
C ASP A 120 8.48 2.50 -14.27
N GLY A 121 9.39 3.13 -15.02
CA GLY A 121 9.86 4.49 -14.76
C GLY A 121 8.74 5.53 -14.89
N MET A 122 7.97 5.50 -15.98
CA MET A 122 6.82 6.39 -16.19
C MET A 122 5.74 6.17 -15.14
N VAL A 123 5.38 4.93 -14.87
CA VAL A 123 4.40 4.57 -13.82
C VAL A 123 4.82 5.13 -12.47
N THR A 124 6.10 4.96 -12.11
CA THR A 124 6.61 5.45 -10.83
C THR A 124 6.57 6.97 -10.73
N LEU A 125 6.96 7.69 -11.80
CA LEU A 125 6.90 9.16 -11.80
C LEU A 125 5.47 9.68 -11.64
N ILE A 126 4.50 9.06 -12.30
CA ILE A 126 3.08 9.42 -12.16
C ILE A 126 2.60 9.17 -10.72
N ILE A 127 2.91 8.02 -10.13
CA ILE A 127 2.48 7.69 -8.78
C ILE A 127 3.14 8.61 -7.74
N LEU A 128 4.43 8.91 -7.89
CA LEU A 128 5.12 9.88 -7.03
C LEU A 128 4.47 11.27 -7.14
N GLY A 129 4.12 11.71 -8.34
CA GLY A 129 3.39 12.97 -8.56
C GLY A 129 2.04 12.99 -7.87
N ILE A 130 1.27 11.90 -7.97
CA ILE A 130 -0.02 11.75 -7.28
C ILE A 130 0.18 11.81 -5.76
N PHE A 131 1.14 11.07 -5.20
CA PHE A 131 1.39 11.05 -3.76
C PHE A 131 1.92 12.40 -3.25
N ALA A 132 2.75 13.10 -4.04
CA ALA A 132 3.19 14.46 -3.73
C ALA A 132 1.99 15.42 -3.66
N MET A 133 1.06 15.35 -4.61
CA MET A 133 -0.18 16.15 -4.55
C MET A 133 -1.04 15.81 -3.33
N MET A 134 -1.11 14.53 -2.95
CA MET A 134 -1.86 14.11 -1.75
C MET A 134 -1.26 14.64 -0.45
N SER A 135 0.06 14.90 -0.40
CA SER A 135 0.71 15.49 0.77
C SER A 135 0.25 16.93 1.05
N LEU A 136 -0.28 17.63 0.05
CA LEU A 136 -0.84 18.98 0.20
C LEU A 136 -2.21 19.00 0.89
N ILE A 137 -2.86 17.84 1.02
CA ILE A 137 -4.18 17.74 1.67
C ILE A 137 -4.02 17.63 3.18
N ASN A 138 -4.39 18.65 3.92
CA ASN A 138 -4.26 18.71 5.38
C ASN A 138 -5.19 17.73 6.14
N SER A 139 -6.29 17.29 5.54
CA SER A 139 -7.27 16.43 6.20
C SER A 139 -7.00 14.96 5.96
N ASN A 140 -6.61 14.22 7.00
CA ASN A 140 -6.39 12.76 6.93
C ASN A 140 -7.61 12.00 6.41
N TYR A 141 -8.82 12.43 6.76
CA TYR A 141 -10.05 11.79 6.28
C TYR A 141 -10.26 12.01 4.77
N ARG A 142 -10.00 13.23 4.25
CA ARG A 142 -10.08 13.49 2.81
C ARG A 142 -9.05 12.69 2.03
N VAL A 143 -7.82 12.58 2.55
CA VAL A 143 -6.77 11.75 1.93
C VAL A 143 -7.22 10.28 1.87
N LEU A 144 -7.80 9.74 2.95
CA LEU A 144 -8.35 8.37 2.93
C LEU A 144 -9.45 8.17 1.89
N GLN A 145 -10.35 9.14 1.72
CA GLN A 145 -11.40 9.07 0.72
C GLN A 145 -10.83 9.07 -0.71
N VAL A 146 -9.85 9.94 -0.98
CA VAL A 146 -9.17 10.00 -2.28
C VAL A 146 -8.42 8.69 -2.55
N LEU A 147 -7.68 8.16 -1.56
CA LEU A 147 -7.00 6.87 -1.68
C LEU A 147 -7.99 5.74 -2.01
N LEU A 148 -9.11 5.66 -1.29
CA LEU A 148 -10.14 4.66 -1.57
C LEU A 148 -10.75 4.81 -2.95
N ALA A 149 -11.02 6.03 -3.40
CA ALA A 149 -11.49 6.27 -4.76
C ALA A 149 -10.47 5.82 -5.80
N MET A 150 -9.18 6.10 -5.57
CA MET A 150 -8.09 5.68 -6.46
C MET A 150 -7.94 4.15 -6.52
N VAL A 151 -7.99 3.45 -5.38
CA VAL A 151 -7.87 1.99 -5.37
C VAL A 151 -9.08 1.30 -5.99
N ILE A 152 -10.29 1.85 -5.81
CA ILE A 152 -11.51 1.36 -6.47
C ILE A 152 -11.39 1.57 -7.98
N GLY A 153 -11.01 2.77 -8.42
CA GLY A 153 -10.81 3.08 -9.83
C GLY A 153 -9.71 2.23 -10.45
N GLY A 154 -8.56 2.07 -9.78
CA GLY A 154 -7.46 1.22 -10.22
C GLY A 154 -7.86 -0.24 -10.36
N ALA A 155 -8.53 -0.82 -9.35
CA ALA A 155 -9.02 -2.19 -9.43
C ALA A 155 -10.06 -2.39 -10.54
N GLY A 156 -10.97 -1.43 -10.73
CA GLY A 156 -11.91 -1.44 -11.85
C GLY A 156 -11.23 -1.34 -13.21
N THR A 157 -10.20 -0.52 -13.33
CA THR A 157 -9.41 -0.41 -14.58
C THR A 157 -8.65 -1.71 -14.89
N ILE A 158 -8.05 -2.35 -13.88
CA ILE A 158 -7.42 -3.68 -14.04
C ILE A 158 -8.42 -4.67 -14.68
N SER A 159 -9.61 -4.76 -14.10
CA SER A 159 -10.65 -5.66 -14.58
C SER A 159 -11.12 -5.31 -15.99
N TYR A 160 -11.35 -4.04 -16.26
CA TYR A 160 -11.80 -3.56 -17.58
C TYR A 160 -10.79 -3.87 -18.68
N LEU A 161 -9.50 -3.58 -18.45
CA LEU A 161 -8.42 -3.86 -19.40
C LEU A 161 -8.23 -5.36 -19.64
N ALA A 162 -8.40 -6.16 -18.60
CA ALA A 162 -8.21 -7.60 -18.66
C ALA A 162 -9.33 -8.30 -19.47
N PHE A 163 -10.59 -8.01 -19.19
CA PHE A 163 -11.71 -8.64 -19.89
C PHE A 163 -11.94 -8.12 -21.30
N ASN A 164 -11.45 -6.92 -21.61
CA ASN A 164 -11.59 -6.34 -22.94
C ASN A 164 -10.28 -6.34 -23.73
N TYR A 165 -9.32 -7.20 -23.37
CA TYR A 165 -8.00 -7.25 -23.99
C TYR A 165 -8.09 -7.36 -25.52
N ASP A 166 -8.84 -8.33 -26.03
CA ASP A 166 -9.00 -8.60 -27.44
C ASP A 166 -9.83 -7.51 -28.17
N ALA A 167 -10.80 -6.92 -27.48
CA ALA A 167 -11.66 -5.88 -28.04
C ALA A 167 -10.97 -4.53 -28.18
N LEU A 168 -10.08 -4.20 -27.23
CA LEU A 168 -9.36 -2.93 -27.20
C LEU A 168 -8.23 -2.87 -28.23
N GLN A 169 -7.68 -3.99 -28.64
CA GLN A 169 -6.55 -4.11 -29.60
C GLN A 169 -5.43 -3.08 -29.32
N LEU A 170 -5.14 -2.85 -28.03
CA LEU A 170 -4.11 -1.87 -27.64
C LEU A 170 -2.71 -2.40 -28.01
N PRO A 171 -1.81 -1.53 -28.49
CA PRO A 171 -0.41 -1.89 -28.59
C PRO A 171 0.12 -2.36 -27.24
N THR A 172 0.97 -3.39 -27.24
CA THR A 172 1.50 -4.04 -26.03
C THR A 172 2.06 -3.05 -25.00
N LEU A 173 2.75 -2.00 -25.47
CA LEU A 173 3.29 -0.94 -24.62
C LEU A 173 2.21 -0.21 -23.82
N TYR A 174 1.12 0.20 -24.48
CA TYR A 174 0.04 0.94 -23.83
C TYR A 174 -0.76 0.06 -22.88
N TRP A 175 -1.03 -1.19 -23.27
CA TRP A 175 -1.69 -2.15 -22.42
C TRP A 175 -0.86 -2.40 -21.15
N LEU A 176 0.43 -2.71 -21.30
CA LEU A 176 1.35 -2.94 -20.19
C LEU A 176 1.45 -1.73 -19.26
N PHE A 177 1.53 -0.52 -19.84
CA PHE A 177 1.57 0.71 -19.07
C PHE A 177 0.30 0.93 -18.25
N LEU A 178 -0.88 0.81 -18.86
CA LEU A 178 -2.15 1.02 -18.17
C LEU A 178 -2.39 -0.03 -17.10
N GLN A 179 -2.10 -1.29 -17.39
CA GLN A 179 -2.22 -2.41 -16.46
C GLN A 179 -1.25 -2.22 -15.26
N SER A 180 0.00 -1.85 -15.54
CA SER A 180 1.00 -1.56 -14.50
C SER A 180 0.61 -0.36 -13.66
N LEU A 181 0.19 0.73 -14.28
CA LEU A 181 -0.22 1.95 -13.58
C LEU A 181 -1.37 1.67 -12.62
N SER A 182 -2.40 0.98 -13.11
CA SER A 182 -3.58 0.63 -12.29
C SER A 182 -3.21 -0.27 -11.12
N LEU A 183 -2.40 -1.30 -11.36
CA LEU A 183 -1.93 -2.24 -10.35
C LEU A 183 -1.08 -1.55 -9.27
N TYR A 184 -0.11 -0.73 -9.68
CA TYR A 184 0.76 -0.04 -8.73
C TYR A 184 0.05 1.09 -7.98
N ILE A 185 -0.94 1.77 -8.58
CA ILE A 185 -1.81 2.70 -7.83
C ILE A 185 -2.48 1.98 -6.66
N VAL A 186 -3.08 0.81 -6.92
CA VAL A 186 -3.74 0.04 -5.85
C VAL A 186 -2.73 -0.43 -4.82
N TYR A 187 -1.67 -1.11 -5.24
CA TYR A 187 -0.68 -1.72 -4.37
C TYR A 187 0.04 -0.68 -3.49
N LEU A 188 0.63 0.36 -4.10
CA LEU A 188 1.41 1.36 -3.36
C LEU A 188 0.55 2.25 -2.46
N SER A 189 -0.72 2.49 -2.82
CA SER A 189 -1.62 3.23 -1.94
C SER A 189 -1.78 2.56 -0.57
N PHE A 190 -1.82 1.22 -0.53
CA PHE A 190 -1.85 0.47 0.72
C PHE A 190 -0.52 0.48 1.44
N GLN A 191 0.56 0.22 0.73
CA GLN A 191 1.88 0.04 1.31
C GLN A 191 2.48 1.33 1.88
N THR A 192 2.07 2.49 1.37
CA THR A 192 2.71 3.75 1.76
C THR A 192 1.82 4.66 2.59
N LEU A 193 0.61 4.95 2.16
CA LEU A 193 -0.18 6.06 2.71
C LEU A 193 -1.43 5.62 3.50
N PHE A 194 -2.06 4.50 3.13
CA PHE A 194 -3.37 4.15 3.68
C PHE A 194 -3.33 3.97 5.19
N PHE A 195 -2.46 3.10 5.71
CA PHE A 195 -2.42 2.80 7.14
C PHE A 195 -1.91 3.97 7.98
N GLU A 196 -1.00 4.78 7.45
CA GLU A 196 -0.56 5.99 8.11
C GLU A 196 -1.73 6.96 8.32
N ARG A 197 -2.49 7.23 7.25
CA ARG A 197 -3.65 8.13 7.28
C ARG A 197 -4.81 7.54 8.09
N PHE A 198 -4.98 6.22 8.04
CA PHE A 198 -5.98 5.51 8.85
C PHE A 198 -5.71 5.69 10.35
N ILE A 199 -4.49 5.39 10.80
CA ILE A 199 -4.08 5.55 12.19
C ILE A 199 -4.22 7.01 12.65
N ALA A 200 -3.78 7.97 11.83
CA ALA A 200 -3.88 9.39 12.14
C ALA A 200 -5.35 9.87 12.19
N CYS A 201 -6.21 9.41 11.29
CA CYS A 201 -7.63 9.78 11.22
C CYS A 201 -8.41 9.33 12.46
N PHE A 202 -8.20 8.09 12.86
CA PHE A 202 -8.92 7.46 13.98
C PHE A 202 -8.18 7.60 15.31
N LYS A 203 -7.02 8.28 15.33
CA LYS A 203 -6.16 8.46 16.53
C LYS A 203 -5.84 7.14 17.22
N ILE A 204 -5.58 6.12 16.43
CA ILE A 204 -5.27 4.79 16.92
C ILE A 204 -3.88 4.81 17.56
N LYS A 205 -3.77 4.39 18.81
CA LYS A 205 -2.46 4.13 19.44
C LYS A 205 -1.90 2.85 18.83
N GLY A 206 -1.01 2.97 17.87
CA GLY A 206 -0.48 1.81 17.15
C GLY A 206 0.72 2.16 16.27
N ASN A 207 1.37 1.12 15.76
CA ASN A 207 2.49 1.25 14.84
C ASN A 207 2.03 0.88 13.41
N VAL A 208 2.21 1.81 12.46
CA VAL A 208 1.94 1.58 11.03
C VAL A 208 2.68 0.35 10.52
N GLY A 209 3.93 0.15 10.93
CA GLY A 209 4.76 -0.99 10.53
C GLY A 209 4.16 -2.34 10.89
N PHE A 210 3.36 -2.43 11.96
CA PHE A 210 2.66 -3.66 12.31
C PHE A 210 1.60 -4.05 11.27
N PHE A 211 0.81 -3.07 10.79
CA PHE A 211 -0.17 -3.33 9.73
C PHE A 211 0.50 -3.71 8.42
N ILE A 212 1.53 -2.96 8.02
CA ILE A 212 2.29 -3.23 6.79
C ILE A 212 2.90 -4.63 6.86
N ALA A 213 3.60 -4.98 7.95
CA ALA A 213 4.20 -6.31 8.09
C ALA A 213 3.15 -7.44 8.05
N THR A 214 1.95 -7.21 8.62
CA THR A 214 0.88 -8.21 8.61
C THR A 214 0.33 -8.42 7.21
N ILE A 215 0.07 -7.34 6.44
CA ILE A 215 -0.44 -7.47 5.07
C ILE A 215 0.61 -8.04 4.12
N ASP A 216 1.88 -7.70 4.30
CA ASP A 216 2.98 -8.27 3.53
C ASP A 216 3.11 -9.77 3.78
N PHE A 217 3.08 -10.19 5.04
CA PHE A 217 3.12 -11.61 5.39
C PHE A 217 1.99 -12.40 4.73
N ILE A 218 0.75 -11.89 4.77
CA ILE A 218 -0.41 -12.52 4.13
C ILE A 218 -0.22 -12.55 2.61
N GLY A 219 0.19 -11.45 2.00
CA GLY A 219 0.41 -11.32 0.57
C GLY A 219 1.47 -12.29 0.06
N TYR A 220 2.66 -12.28 0.65
CA TYR A 220 3.75 -13.17 0.25
C TYR A 220 3.45 -14.64 0.50
N THR A 221 2.72 -14.97 1.57
CA THR A 221 2.26 -16.35 1.78
C THR A 221 1.38 -16.81 0.62
N GLY A 222 0.47 -15.95 0.14
CA GLY A 222 -0.35 -16.24 -1.03
C GLY A 222 0.48 -16.44 -2.29
N THR A 223 1.46 -15.58 -2.54
CA THR A 223 2.38 -15.69 -3.69
C THR A 223 3.15 -17.01 -3.66
N VAL A 224 3.71 -17.39 -2.50
CA VAL A 224 4.42 -18.66 -2.34
C VAL A 224 3.49 -19.85 -2.65
N CYS A 225 2.25 -19.82 -2.19
CA CYS A 225 1.27 -20.87 -2.50
C CYS A 225 1.03 -20.99 -4.02
N VAL A 226 0.89 -19.86 -4.73
CA VAL A 226 0.70 -19.86 -6.19
C VAL A 226 1.94 -20.37 -6.92
N LEU A 227 3.14 -19.98 -6.50
CA LEU A 227 4.39 -20.47 -7.07
C LEU A 227 4.56 -21.98 -6.88
N LEU A 228 4.27 -22.48 -5.68
CA LEU A 228 4.30 -23.92 -5.40
C LEU A 228 3.26 -24.69 -6.25
N PHE A 229 2.04 -24.15 -6.37
CA PHE A 229 1.03 -24.74 -7.23
C PHE A 229 1.49 -24.82 -8.69
N LYS A 230 2.06 -23.74 -9.22
CA LYS A 230 2.63 -23.70 -10.57
C LYS A 230 3.70 -24.79 -10.76
N GLU A 231 4.65 -24.87 -9.83
CA GLU A 231 5.80 -25.78 -9.97
C GLU A 231 5.39 -27.26 -9.90
N PHE A 232 4.43 -27.59 -9.04
CA PHE A 232 4.07 -28.99 -8.78
C PHE A 232 2.82 -29.47 -9.51
N CYS A 233 1.92 -28.59 -9.95
CA CYS A 233 0.59 -29.01 -10.41
C CYS A 233 0.26 -28.66 -11.87
N SER A 234 0.93 -27.68 -12.50
CA SER A 234 0.49 -27.16 -13.80
C SER A 234 1.67 -26.73 -14.70
N PRO A 235 2.24 -27.64 -15.47
CA PRO A 235 3.39 -27.33 -16.32
C PRO A 235 3.05 -26.49 -17.56
N ASP A 236 1.86 -26.64 -18.17
CA ASP A 236 1.51 -26.01 -19.45
C ASP A 236 0.37 -24.98 -19.29
N ILE A 237 0.73 -23.75 -18.95
CA ILE A 237 -0.21 -22.63 -18.80
C ILE A 237 0.00 -21.62 -19.93
N ASN A 238 -1.07 -21.22 -20.62
CA ASN A 238 -1.07 -20.01 -21.43
C ASN A 238 -1.05 -18.79 -20.52
N TRP A 239 0.15 -18.23 -20.30
CA TRP A 239 0.39 -17.15 -19.31
C TRP A 239 -0.40 -15.90 -19.60
N MET A 240 -0.58 -15.52 -20.87
CA MET A 240 -1.33 -14.33 -21.25
C MET A 240 -2.81 -14.46 -20.92
N GLU A 241 -3.41 -15.59 -21.31
CA GLU A 241 -4.82 -15.87 -21.03
C GLU A 241 -5.07 -16.01 -19.53
N PHE A 242 -4.22 -16.76 -18.84
CA PHE A 242 -4.29 -16.91 -17.39
C PHE A 242 -4.20 -15.55 -16.68
N TYR A 243 -3.22 -14.71 -17.07
CA TYR A 243 -3.04 -13.40 -16.48
C TYR A 243 -4.26 -12.49 -16.70
N ASN A 244 -4.81 -12.46 -17.90
CA ASN A 244 -6.01 -11.68 -18.21
C ASN A 244 -7.24 -12.17 -17.42
N GLN A 245 -7.50 -13.46 -17.38
CA GLN A 245 -8.62 -14.00 -16.62
C GLN A 245 -8.44 -13.74 -15.12
N PHE A 246 -7.27 -14.03 -14.57
CA PHE A 246 -6.97 -13.83 -13.16
C PHE A 246 -7.05 -12.34 -12.76
N SER A 247 -6.42 -11.44 -13.52
CA SER A 247 -6.46 -10.00 -13.24
C SER A 247 -7.86 -9.42 -13.37
N GLY A 248 -8.66 -9.91 -14.32
CA GLY A 248 -10.05 -9.52 -14.47
C GLY A 248 -10.89 -9.84 -13.22
N TRP A 249 -10.82 -11.07 -12.74
CA TRP A 249 -11.55 -11.48 -11.54
C TRP A 249 -11.01 -10.80 -10.27
N VAL A 250 -9.69 -10.69 -10.11
CA VAL A 250 -9.08 -9.98 -9.00
C VAL A 250 -9.54 -8.52 -8.96
N GLY A 251 -9.60 -7.85 -10.11
CA GLY A 251 -10.08 -6.47 -10.20
C GLY A 251 -11.51 -6.30 -9.70
N ILE A 252 -12.45 -7.21 -10.07
CA ILE A 252 -13.83 -7.18 -9.59
C ILE A 252 -13.89 -7.40 -8.08
N VAL A 253 -13.27 -8.49 -7.59
CA VAL A 253 -13.30 -8.86 -6.17
C VAL A 253 -12.72 -7.76 -5.29
N CYS A 254 -11.56 -7.20 -5.70
CA CYS A 254 -10.93 -6.10 -4.98
C CYS A 254 -11.77 -4.83 -5.03
N SER A 255 -12.41 -4.49 -6.16
CA SER A 255 -13.31 -3.33 -6.24
C SER A 255 -14.46 -3.44 -5.25
N ILE A 256 -15.09 -4.61 -5.14
CA ILE A 256 -16.18 -4.87 -4.17
C ILE A 256 -15.66 -4.72 -2.74
N ALA A 257 -14.51 -5.30 -2.42
CA ALA A 257 -13.90 -5.21 -1.09
C ALA A 257 -13.54 -3.76 -0.72
N PHE A 258 -13.01 -2.98 -1.66
CA PHE A 258 -12.68 -1.57 -1.44
C PHE A 258 -13.92 -0.68 -1.30
N ILE A 259 -14.98 -0.94 -2.07
CA ILE A 259 -16.28 -0.25 -1.90
C ILE A 259 -16.84 -0.54 -0.51
N GLY A 260 -16.85 -1.80 -0.09
CA GLY A 260 -17.29 -2.19 1.26
C GLY A 260 -16.46 -1.50 2.35
N SER A 261 -15.13 -1.45 2.17
CA SER A 261 -14.21 -0.75 3.07
C SER A 261 -14.48 0.76 3.13
N ALA A 262 -14.80 1.40 2.00
CA ALA A 262 -15.12 2.81 1.93
C ALA A 262 -16.44 3.13 2.67
N ILE A 263 -17.47 2.31 2.48
CA ILE A 263 -18.76 2.45 3.18
C ILE A 263 -18.55 2.30 4.69
N TYR A 264 -17.83 1.27 5.13
CA TYR A 264 -17.54 1.05 6.54
C TYR A 264 -16.77 2.23 7.16
N LEU A 265 -15.72 2.70 6.51
CA LEU A 265 -14.93 3.84 6.99
C LEU A 265 -15.75 5.12 7.09
N MET A 266 -16.62 5.39 6.11
CA MET A 266 -17.51 6.56 6.15
C MET A 266 -18.50 6.49 7.32
N GLN A 267 -19.10 5.33 7.57
CA GLN A 267 -20.03 5.12 8.70
C GLN A 267 -19.29 5.27 10.03
N ARG A 268 -18.14 4.64 10.16
CA ARG A 268 -17.33 4.69 11.38
C ARG A 268 -16.86 6.10 11.70
N TYR A 269 -16.40 6.85 10.70
CA TYR A 269 -16.00 8.24 10.87
C TYR A 269 -17.15 9.14 11.32
N LYS A 270 -18.33 8.98 10.74
CA LYS A 270 -19.52 9.73 11.17
C LYS A 270 -19.86 9.45 12.64
N LEU A 271 -19.87 8.19 13.04
CA LEU A 271 -20.14 7.76 14.42
C LEU A 271 -19.12 8.37 15.40
N GLU A 272 -17.85 8.24 15.13
CA GLU A 272 -16.81 8.79 16.00
C GLU A 272 -16.87 10.32 16.10
N ARG A 273 -17.22 10.99 15.00
CA ARG A 273 -17.42 12.45 15.01
C ARG A 273 -18.61 12.86 15.89
N GLN A 274 -19.69 12.09 15.90
CA GLN A 274 -20.83 12.34 16.78
C GLN A 274 -20.44 12.15 18.26
N LEU A 275 -19.80 11.03 18.60
CA LEU A 275 -19.35 10.75 19.97
C LEU A 275 -18.42 11.85 20.52
N ARG A 276 -17.47 12.29 19.70
CA ARG A 276 -16.56 13.40 20.09
C ARG A 276 -17.30 14.74 20.32
N LYS A 277 -18.37 15.00 19.57
CA LYS A 277 -19.22 16.19 19.79
C LYS A 277 -19.98 16.09 21.10
N GLU A 278 -20.57 14.93 21.40
CA GLU A 278 -21.31 14.67 22.66
C GLU A 278 -20.39 14.78 23.87
N GLU A 279 -19.19 14.22 23.82
CA GLU A 279 -18.17 14.35 24.88
C GLU A 279 -17.76 15.81 25.11
N LYS A 280 -17.58 16.55 24.02
CA LYS A 280 -17.24 17.99 24.12
C LYS A 280 -18.37 18.78 24.74
N ASN A 281 -19.62 18.50 24.38
CA ASN A 281 -20.79 19.16 24.94
C ASN A 281 -20.98 18.80 26.42
N LYS A 282 -20.78 17.54 26.82
CA LYS A 282 -20.78 17.12 28.23
C LYS A 282 -19.73 17.85 29.06
N LYS A 283 -18.50 17.99 28.55
CA LYS A 283 -17.43 18.75 29.24
C LYS A 283 -17.76 20.22 29.40
N ILE A 284 -18.42 20.84 28.43
CA ILE A 284 -18.85 22.24 28.50
C ILE A 284 -19.96 22.43 29.55
N ILE A 285 -20.87 21.46 29.69
CA ILE A 285 -21.98 21.52 30.66
C ILE A 285 -21.47 21.29 32.08
N VAL A 286 -20.50 20.38 32.27
CA VAL A 286 -19.96 20.06 33.61
C VAL A 286 -19.04 21.18 34.15
N SER A 287 -18.33 21.90 33.28
CA SER A 287 -17.41 22.96 33.69
C SER A 287 -18.09 24.13 34.42
N PRO A 288 -19.25 24.69 33.99
CA PRO A 288 -19.97 25.71 34.72
C PRO A 288 -20.57 25.24 36.05
N MET A 289 -21.08 23.98 36.12
CA MET A 289 -21.61 23.39 37.36
C MET A 289 -20.52 23.20 38.42
N ALA A 290 -19.29 22.83 38.01
CA ALA A 290 -18.17 22.70 38.93
C ALA A 290 -17.75 24.07 39.52
N LEU A 291 -17.82 25.14 38.72
CA LEU A 291 -17.54 26.50 39.14
C LEU A 291 -18.63 27.10 40.07
N THR A 292 -19.90 26.74 39.84
CA THR A 292 -21.02 27.17 40.72
C THR A 292 -20.94 26.46 42.08
N ASN A 293 -20.69 25.16 42.12
CA ASN A 293 -20.52 24.39 43.34
C ASN A 293 -19.30 24.87 44.15
N LEU A 294 -18.18 25.25 43.51
CA LEU A 294 -17.03 25.83 44.19
C LEU A 294 -17.34 27.23 44.77
N LYS A 295 -18.13 28.05 44.07
CA LYS A 295 -18.58 29.36 44.59
C LYS A 295 -19.53 29.20 45.78
N GLU A 296 -20.47 28.28 45.75
CA GLU A 296 -21.36 28.01 46.89
C GLU A 296 -20.60 27.46 48.09
N THR A 297 -19.61 26.58 47.86
CA THR A 297 -18.76 26.05 48.96
C THR A 297 -17.88 27.14 49.59
N CYS A 298 -17.34 28.07 48.76
CA CYS A 298 -16.59 29.20 49.27
C CYS A 298 -17.45 30.22 50.04
N LEU A 299 -18.72 30.40 49.64
CA LEU A 299 -19.64 31.32 50.35
C LEU A 299 -20.09 30.74 51.70
N LEU A 300 -20.17 29.41 51.87
CA LEU A 300 -20.45 28.79 53.13
C LEU A 300 -19.32 28.92 54.17
N TYR A 301 -18.05 28.99 53.71
CA TYR A 301 -16.88 29.15 54.59
C TYR A 301 -16.61 30.59 55.01
N THR A 302 -17.24 31.58 54.36
CA THR A 302 -17.08 33.00 54.72
C THR A 302 -18.21 33.58 55.59
N SER A 303 -19.24 32.75 55.90
CA SER A 303 -20.34 33.20 56.76
C SER A 303 -20.17 32.83 58.24
N ASP A 304 -19.11 32.07 58.63
CA ASP A 304 -18.80 31.64 60.00
C ASP A 304 -17.51 32.28 60.58
N ALA A 305 -17.09 33.46 60.06
CA ALA A 305 -15.95 34.22 60.59
C ALA A 305 -16.38 35.59 61.13
#